data_377af3aec62975464c0de6b15d8fd18b
#
_entry.id   377af3aec62975464c0de6b15d8fd18b
#
_cell.length_a   1.000
_cell.length_b   1.000
_cell.length_c   1.000
_cell.angle_alpha   90.00
_cell.angle_beta   90.00
_cell.angle_gamma   90.00
#
_symmetry.space_group_name_H-M   'P 1'
#
loop_
_entity.id
_entity.type
_entity.pdbx_description
1 polymer ?
#
loop_
_entity_poly.entity_id
_entity_poly.type
_entity_poly.pdbx_seq_one_letter_code
_entity_poly.pdbx_strand_id
1 'polypeptide(L)'
;MATFDYHLTLVTATRADRLRCVATLKTHLPHITDRGKLYWSRRTIHLEQGIIAPNSAAAHEYATDISDRILGTLQATGTPVMGQSTITKSRGKLPADTING
;
A
#
# COMPACT_ATOMS: atom_id res chain seq x y z
N MET A 1 15.77 15.88 -3.97
CA MET A 1 14.86 14.75 -3.72
C MET A 1 14.17 14.92 -2.39
N ALA A 2 12.93 14.49 -2.30
CA ALA A 2 12.14 14.57 -1.08
C ALA A 2 11.66 13.18 -0.68
N THR A 3 11.38 13.01 0.60
CA THR A 3 10.86 11.76 1.14
C THR A 3 9.39 11.94 1.50
N PHE A 4 8.59 10.96 1.15
CA PHE A 4 7.14 10.95 1.36
C PHE A 4 6.73 9.66 2.08
N ASP A 5 5.66 9.72 2.84
CA ASP A 5 5.04 8.55 3.45
C ASP A 5 3.76 8.21 2.68
N TYR A 6 3.70 7.00 2.17
CA TYR A 6 2.53 6.43 1.52
C TYR A 6 1.79 5.55 2.51
N HIS A 7 0.49 5.75 2.62
CA HIS A 7 -0.37 4.95 3.49
C HIS A 7 -1.61 4.51 2.72
N LEU A 8 -1.77 3.21 2.57
CA LEU A 8 -2.96 2.59 2.00
C LEU A 8 -3.76 1.93 3.11
N THR A 9 -5.04 2.26 3.18
CA THR A 9 -6.01 1.64 4.08
C THR A 9 -7.01 0.85 3.27
N LEU A 10 -7.17 -0.43 3.58
CA LEU A 10 -8.15 -1.31 2.96
C LEU A 10 -9.14 -1.75 4.02
N VAL A 11 -10.44 -1.66 3.71
CA VAL A 11 -11.50 -2.11 4.61
C VAL A 11 -12.22 -3.27 3.96
N THR A 12 -12.34 -4.37 4.69
CA THR A 12 -13.03 -5.59 4.24
C THR A 12 -14.38 -5.72 4.92
N ALA A 13 -15.28 -6.50 4.32
CA ALA A 13 -16.61 -6.73 4.87
C ALA A 13 -16.58 -7.61 6.12
N THR A 14 -15.68 -8.59 6.17
CA THR A 14 -15.56 -9.55 7.28
C THR A 14 -14.11 -9.80 7.65
N ARG A 15 -13.90 -10.42 8.82
CA ARG A 15 -12.55 -10.86 9.24
C ARG A 15 -12.00 -11.95 8.32
N ALA A 16 -12.86 -12.83 7.81
CA ALA A 16 -12.45 -13.87 6.86
C ALA A 16 -11.94 -13.24 5.56
N ASP A 17 -12.60 -12.20 5.05
CA ASP A 17 -12.15 -11.45 3.88
C ASP A 17 -10.81 -10.76 4.15
N ARG A 18 -10.60 -10.23 5.35
CA ARG A 18 -9.32 -9.65 5.73
C ARG A 18 -8.21 -10.68 5.68
N LEU A 19 -8.42 -11.87 6.24
CA LEU A 19 -7.42 -12.94 6.21
C LEU A 19 -7.06 -13.33 4.79
N ARG A 20 -8.07 -13.50 3.91
CA ARG A 20 -7.85 -13.78 2.49
C ARG A 20 -7.09 -12.65 1.79
N CYS A 21 -7.44 -11.42 2.10
CA CYS A 21 -6.80 -10.24 1.52
C CYS A 21 -5.31 -10.19 1.88
N VAL A 22 -4.96 -10.38 3.15
CA VAL A 22 -3.56 -10.39 3.59
C VAL A 22 -2.79 -11.53 2.92
N ALA A 23 -3.37 -12.73 2.87
CA ALA A 23 -2.75 -13.89 2.22
C ALA A 23 -2.53 -13.64 0.73
N THR A 24 -3.51 -13.05 0.04
CA THR A 24 -3.43 -12.71 -1.38
C THR A 24 -2.30 -11.70 -1.64
N LEU A 25 -2.22 -10.65 -0.83
CA LEU A 25 -1.17 -9.64 -0.97
C LEU A 25 0.22 -10.24 -0.78
N LYS A 26 0.40 -11.06 0.24
CA LYS A 26 1.69 -11.71 0.50
C LYS A 26 2.08 -12.69 -0.59
N THR A 27 1.12 -13.37 -1.19
CA THR A 27 1.36 -14.37 -2.23
C THR A 27 1.65 -13.73 -3.59
N HIS A 28 0.84 -12.74 -3.98
CA HIS A 28 0.90 -12.16 -5.33
C HIS A 28 1.79 -10.92 -5.42
N LEU A 29 1.95 -10.18 -4.32
CA LEU A 29 2.69 -8.92 -4.29
C LEU A 29 3.73 -8.90 -3.15
N PRO A 30 4.58 -9.93 -3.03
CA PRO A 30 5.53 -9.99 -1.91
C PRO A 30 6.53 -8.83 -1.93
N HIS A 31 6.95 -8.36 -3.10
CA HIS A 31 7.87 -7.24 -3.22
C HIS A 31 7.30 -5.92 -2.69
N ILE A 32 5.98 -5.77 -2.71
CA ILE A 32 5.31 -4.59 -2.15
C ILE A 32 5.18 -4.74 -0.63
N THR A 33 4.73 -5.89 -0.17
CA THR A 33 4.53 -6.12 1.27
C THR A 33 5.84 -6.18 2.06
N ASP A 34 6.92 -6.65 1.43
CA ASP A 34 8.23 -6.76 2.09
C ASP A 34 8.95 -5.41 2.21
N ARG A 35 8.66 -4.46 1.34
CA ARG A 35 9.29 -3.13 1.35
C ARG A 35 8.61 -2.14 2.28
N GLY A 36 7.40 -2.43 2.69
CA GLY A 36 6.62 -1.57 3.55
C GLY A 36 6.31 -2.24 4.88
N LYS A 37 5.51 -1.55 5.66
CA LYS A 37 4.96 -2.07 6.90
C LYS A 37 3.51 -2.45 6.66
N LEU A 38 3.22 -3.76 6.75
CA LEU A 38 1.88 -4.31 6.61
C LEU A 38 1.35 -4.70 7.98
N TYR A 39 0.20 -4.15 8.37
CA TYR A 39 -0.44 -4.50 9.62
C TYR A 39 -1.96 -4.43 9.47
N TRP A 40 -2.67 -5.05 10.38
CA TRP A 40 -4.13 -5.12 10.30
C TRP A 40 -4.74 -5.18 11.69
N SER A 41 -6.00 -4.74 11.74
CA SER A 41 -6.82 -4.80 12.95
C SER A 41 -8.28 -4.96 12.53
N ARG A 42 -8.96 -5.95 13.10
CA ARG A 42 -10.37 -6.25 12.79
C ARG A 42 -10.56 -6.47 11.28
N ARG A 43 -11.24 -5.54 10.58
CA ARG A 43 -11.52 -5.62 9.14
C ARG A 43 -10.65 -4.70 8.31
N THR A 44 -9.73 -4.00 8.92
CA THR A 44 -8.91 -2.98 8.29
C THR A 44 -7.49 -3.48 8.11
N ILE A 45 -6.91 -3.22 6.93
CA ILE A 45 -5.53 -3.54 6.58
C ILE A 45 -4.83 -2.24 6.24
N HIS A 46 -3.62 -2.07 6.75
CA HIS A 46 -2.79 -0.90 6.51
C HIS A 46 -1.48 -1.32 5.85
N LEU A 47 -1.09 -0.60 4.81
CA LEU A 47 0.23 -0.70 4.20
C LEU A 47 0.87 0.68 4.23
N GLU A 48 2.03 0.79 4.86
CA GLU A 48 2.79 2.02 4.95
C GLU A 48 4.16 1.83 4.31
N GLN A 49 4.58 2.80 3.51
CA GLN A 49 5.87 2.76 2.82
C GLN A 49 6.43 4.18 2.69
N GLY A 50 7.73 4.32 2.93
CA GLY A 50 8.44 5.55 2.61
C GLY A 50 8.82 5.57 1.12
N ILE A 51 8.74 6.73 0.51
CA ILE A 51 9.06 6.95 -0.90
C ILE A 51 10.03 8.11 -1.01
N ILE A 52 11.19 7.90 -1.64
CA ILE A 52 12.11 8.97 -1.99
C ILE A 52 11.93 9.26 -3.47
N ALA A 53 11.46 10.46 -3.81
CA ALA A 53 11.13 10.86 -5.16
C ALA A 53 11.66 12.26 -5.48
N PRO A 54 11.86 12.60 -6.77
CA PRO A 54 12.33 13.93 -7.17
C PRO A 54 11.38 15.06 -6.74
N ASN A 55 10.06 14.78 -6.75
CA ASN A 55 9.03 15.76 -6.41
C ASN A 55 7.75 15.03 -5.98
N SER A 56 6.76 15.79 -5.53
CA SER A 56 5.50 15.21 -5.06
C SER A 56 4.69 14.57 -6.19
N ALA A 57 4.78 15.08 -7.41
CA ALA A 57 4.07 14.51 -8.56
C ALA A 57 4.55 13.08 -8.84
N ALA A 58 5.87 12.85 -8.83
CA ALA A 58 6.44 11.51 -9.01
C ALA A 58 6.04 10.56 -7.88
N ALA A 59 6.00 11.05 -6.63
CA ALA A 59 5.56 10.27 -5.49
C ALA A 59 4.09 9.86 -5.60
N HIS A 60 3.22 10.78 -6.02
CA HIS A 60 1.80 10.50 -6.24
C HIS A 60 1.57 9.48 -7.36
N GLU A 61 2.31 9.60 -8.46
CA GLU A 61 2.23 8.66 -9.58
C GLU A 61 2.60 7.24 -9.15
N TYR A 62 3.69 7.10 -8.40
CA TYR A 62 4.12 5.82 -7.86
C TYR A 62 3.09 5.23 -6.89
N ALA A 63 2.54 6.06 -6.00
CA ALA A 63 1.52 5.64 -5.05
C ALA A 63 0.25 5.16 -5.75
N THR A 64 -0.17 5.86 -6.79
CA THR A 64 -1.33 5.46 -7.61
C THR A 64 -1.07 4.11 -8.26
N ASP A 65 0.11 3.90 -8.84
CA ASP A 65 0.49 2.63 -9.44
C ASP A 65 0.41 1.47 -8.45
N ILE A 66 0.98 1.64 -7.26
CA ILE A 66 0.93 0.61 -6.21
C ILE A 66 -0.51 0.35 -5.78
N SER A 67 -1.27 1.40 -5.53
CA SER A 67 -2.68 1.27 -5.13
C SER A 67 -3.49 0.52 -6.17
N ASP A 68 -3.31 0.84 -7.45
CA ASP A 68 -4.01 0.19 -8.55
C ASP A 68 -3.63 -1.29 -8.68
N ARG A 69 -2.36 -1.63 -8.49
CA ARG A 69 -1.91 -3.03 -8.51
C ARG A 69 -2.52 -3.84 -7.37
N ILE A 70 -2.54 -3.26 -6.18
CA ILE A 70 -3.11 -3.92 -5.00
C ILE A 70 -4.61 -4.14 -5.20
N LEU A 71 -5.35 -3.09 -5.55
CA LEU A 71 -6.79 -3.18 -5.75
C LEU A 71 -7.15 -4.09 -6.92
N GLY A 72 -6.40 -4.01 -8.03
CA GLY A 72 -6.59 -4.88 -9.19
C GLY A 72 -6.36 -6.36 -8.86
N THR A 73 -5.33 -6.68 -8.08
CA THR A 73 -5.05 -8.04 -7.64
C THR A 73 -6.17 -8.58 -6.75
N LEU A 74 -6.63 -7.78 -5.79
CA LEU A 74 -7.71 -8.18 -4.90
C LEU A 74 -9.02 -8.36 -5.65
N GLN A 75 -9.32 -7.49 -6.61
CA GLN A 75 -10.49 -7.61 -7.46
C GLN A 75 -10.44 -8.87 -8.33
N ALA A 76 -9.28 -9.17 -8.92
CA ALA A 76 -9.08 -10.36 -9.75
C ALA A 76 -9.24 -11.66 -8.96
N THR A 77 -8.91 -11.66 -7.67
CA THR A 77 -9.07 -12.83 -6.79
C THR A 77 -10.43 -12.87 -6.09
N GLY A 78 -11.32 -11.94 -6.40
CA GLY A 78 -12.69 -11.94 -5.88
C GLY A 78 -12.81 -11.51 -4.42
N THR A 79 -11.83 -10.79 -3.88
CA THR A 79 -11.88 -10.29 -2.49
C THR A 79 -12.43 -8.86 -2.48
N PRO A 80 -13.64 -8.63 -1.97
CA PRO A 80 -14.21 -7.28 -1.94
C PRO A 80 -13.52 -6.42 -0.88
N VAL A 81 -13.00 -5.27 -1.28
CA VAL A 81 -12.36 -4.29 -0.39
C VAL A 81 -12.70 -2.88 -0.83
N MET A 82 -12.69 -1.96 0.13
CA MET A 82 -12.68 -0.52 -0.14
C MET A 82 -11.30 0.01 0.21
N GLY A 83 -10.66 0.69 -0.74
CA GLY A 83 -9.31 1.22 -0.57
C GLY A 83 -9.28 2.73 -0.53
N GLN A 84 -8.39 3.29 0.30
CA GLN A 84 -8.10 4.71 0.36
C GLN A 84 -6.61 4.89 0.63
N SER A 85 -5.95 5.72 -0.19
CA SER A 85 -4.53 5.99 -0.03
C SER A 85 -4.28 7.47 0.23
N THR A 86 -3.20 7.73 0.98
CA THR A 86 -2.71 9.09 1.24
C THR A 86 -1.22 9.14 1.04
N ILE A 87 -0.74 10.31 0.57
CA ILE A 87 0.68 10.63 0.51
C ILE A 87 0.89 11.89 1.33
N THR A 88 1.85 11.84 2.25
CA THR A 88 2.23 12.98 3.07
C THR A 88 3.75 13.14 3.08
N LYS A 89 4.22 14.35 3.35
CA LYS A 89 5.65 14.58 3.49
C LYS A 89 6.20 13.77 4.67
N SER A 90 7.32 13.07 4.44
CA SER A 90 7.84 12.12 5.42
C SER A 90 8.32 12.80 6.70
N ARG A 91 8.10 12.11 7.81
CA ARG A 91 8.68 12.43 9.11
C ARG A 91 9.87 11.53 9.45
N GLY A 92 10.33 10.72 8.49
CA GLY A 92 11.51 9.87 8.64
C GLY A 92 11.29 8.60 9.46
N LYS A 93 10.04 8.13 9.61
CA LYS A 93 9.72 6.97 10.44
C LYS A 93 9.66 5.65 9.69
N LEU A 94 9.57 5.67 8.36
CA LEU A 94 9.39 4.47 7.56
C LEU A 94 10.63 4.20 6.72
N PRO A 95 10.97 2.90 6.47
CA PRO A 95 11.94 2.55 5.45
C PRO A 95 11.48 3.09 4.10
N ALA A 96 12.40 3.68 3.34
CA ALA A 96 12.04 4.36 2.09
C ALA A 96 12.73 3.72 0.90
N ASP A 97 11.97 3.55 -0.20
CA ASP A 97 12.48 3.18 -1.52
C ASP A 97 12.73 4.42 -2.35
N THR A 98 13.84 4.42 -3.09
CA THR A 98 14.14 5.49 -4.04
C THR A 98 13.48 5.21 -5.38
N ILE A 99 12.80 6.21 -5.91
CA ILE A 99 12.14 6.14 -7.21
C ILE A 99 12.90 7.03 -8.19
N ASN A 100 13.28 6.44 -9.31
CA ASN A 100 13.86 7.16 -10.44
C ASN A 100 12.72 7.60 -11.35
N GLY A 101 12.21 8.79 -11.06
CA GLY A 101 11.03 9.23 -11.77
C GLY A 101 11.27 10.33 -12.74
#